data_07fe6f9f4e7571980443ede65522c50d
#
_entry.id   07fe6f9f4e7571980443ede65522c50d
#
_cell.length_a   1.000
_cell.length_b   1.000
_cell.length_c   1.000
_cell.angle_alpha   90.00
_cell.angle_beta   90.00
_cell.angle_gamma   90.00
#
_symmetry.space_group_name_H-M   'P 1'
#
loop_
_entity.id
_entity.type
_entity.pdbx_description
1 polymer ?
#
loop_
_entity_poly.entity_id
_entity_poly.type
_entity_poly.pdbx_seq_one_letter_code
_entity_poly.pdbx_strand_id
1 'polypeptide(L)'
;MVLGNIKEYTKELKEQFKERIAVIGDAPKLAIIQVGNVEASNRYIKNKVKDCEEVGIVADVYQYPEDITEHELCEAVRLDQEHYDGVIVQLPLPPHIREKAVVAAIDPEKDVDGFHPDSPYAPATPGGIMKYLRACEFDLTGKDVVIIGRSNIVGKPLAAMMTAADATVTLCHSKSKLSHHLYHADLIVTAVGKAGFLNCYPIHVPVIDVGINFDSSGKLVGDCINTEGRDVTPVPGGVGLLTRCALLDNVIDAKARKCLKRG
;
A
#
# COMPACT_ATOMS: atom_id res chain seq x y z
N MET A 1 -7.39 11.18 -20.78
CA MET A 1 -6.88 10.83 -19.46
C MET A 1 -7.46 9.46 -19.15
N VAL A 2 -6.62 8.46 -18.97
CA VAL A 2 -7.03 7.07 -18.69
C VAL A 2 -7.23 6.87 -17.18
N LEU A 3 -6.44 7.59 -16.37
CA LEU A 3 -6.53 7.53 -14.92
C LEU A 3 -7.59 8.49 -14.39
N GLY A 4 -8.54 7.95 -13.62
CA GLY A 4 -9.66 8.68 -13.05
C GLY A 4 -9.31 9.49 -11.78
N ASN A 5 -10.32 10.10 -11.16
CA ASN A 5 -10.16 10.87 -9.93
C ASN A 5 -10.05 9.95 -8.70
N ILE A 6 -8.82 9.74 -8.21
CA ILE A 6 -8.55 8.87 -7.05
C ILE A 6 -9.28 9.33 -5.78
N LYS A 7 -9.43 10.64 -5.55
CA LYS A 7 -10.11 11.15 -4.35
C LYS A 7 -11.59 10.79 -4.36
N GLU A 8 -12.23 10.91 -5.50
CA GLU A 8 -13.64 10.55 -5.68
C GLU A 8 -13.83 9.03 -5.54
N TYR A 9 -13.03 8.25 -6.25
CA TYR A 9 -13.01 6.79 -6.15
C TYR A 9 -12.82 6.30 -4.70
N THR A 10 -11.86 6.84 -3.97
CA THR A 10 -11.60 6.43 -2.58
C THR A 10 -12.70 6.89 -1.62
N LYS A 11 -13.41 7.98 -1.91
CA LYS A 11 -14.59 8.40 -1.15
C LYS A 11 -15.74 7.42 -1.34
N GLU A 12 -16.02 7.00 -2.57
CA GLU A 12 -17.04 6.00 -2.87
C GLU A 12 -16.73 4.65 -2.22
N LEU A 13 -15.47 4.20 -2.26
CA LEU A 13 -15.05 2.99 -1.57
C LEU A 13 -15.31 3.05 -0.07
N LYS A 14 -15.08 4.18 0.57
CA LYS A 14 -15.34 4.34 2.01
C LYS A 14 -16.81 4.23 2.35
N GLU A 15 -17.71 4.72 1.52
CA GLU A 15 -19.16 4.51 1.72
C GLU A 15 -19.52 3.02 1.58
N GLN A 16 -19.00 2.32 0.59
CA GLN A 16 -19.19 0.87 0.45
C GLN A 16 -18.63 0.10 1.67
N PHE A 17 -17.51 0.54 2.26
CA PHE A 17 -16.95 -0.07 3.46
C PHE A 17 -17.87 0.08 4.67
N LYS A 18 -18.50 1.24 4.87
CA LYS A 18 -19.50 1.45 5.92
C LYS A 18 -20.69 0.50 5.76
N GLU A 19 -21.20 0.35 4.55
CA GLU A 19 -22.28 -0.59 4.25
C GLU A 19 -21.91 -2.03 4.57
N ARG A 20 -20.70 -2.46 4.17
CA ARG A 20 -20.19 -3.81 4.46
C ARG A 20 -20.03 -4.06 5.96
N ILE A 21 -19.52 -3.09 6.72
CA ILE A 21 -19.38 -3.19 8.18
C ILE A 21 -20.76 -3.27 8.83
N ALA A 22 -21.73 -2.48 8.36
CA ALA A 22 -23.10 -2.55 8.87
C ALA A 22 -23.74 -3.93 8.65
N VAL A 23 -23.48 -4.58 7.52
CA VAL A 23 -23.95 -5.96 7.24
C VAL A 23 -23.27 -6.98 8.15
N ILE A 24 -21.97 -6.82 8.47
CA ILE A 24 -21.25 -7.69 9.41
C ILE A 24 -21.83 -7.57 10.83
N GLY A 25 -22.33 -6.39 11.22
CA GLY A 25 -22.98 -6.14 12.51
C GLY A 25 -22.04 -6.04 13.72
N ASP A 26 -20.73 -6.18 13.52
CA ASP A 26 -19.68 -6.05 14.55
C ASP A 26 -18.47 -5.33 13.96
N ALA A 27 -17.98 -4.31 14.66
CA ALA A 27 -16.90 -3.47 14.17
C ALA A 27 -15.59 -4.25 14.01
N PRO A 28 -14.93 -4.21 12.84
CA PRO A 28 -13.62 -4.78 12.68
C PRO A 28 -12.59 -4.09 13.58
N LYS A 29 -11.58 -4.83 14.03
CA LYS A 29 -10.54 -4.32 14.95
C LYS A 29 -9.16 -4.45 14.32
N LEU A 30 -8.40 -3.35 14.32
CA LEU A 30 -7.05 -3.26 13.78
C LEU A 30 -6.05 -2.89 14.88
N ALA A 31 -5.00 -3.70 15.06
CA ALA A 31 -3.83 -3.30 15.83
C ALA A 31 -2.78 -2.65 14.91
N ILE A 32 -2.30 -1.48 15.28
CA ILE A 32 -1.21 -0.78 14.60
C ILE A 32 -0.01 -0.75 15.54
N ILE A 33 1.05 -1.48 15.21
CA ILE A 33 2.25 -1.58 16.02
C ILE A 33 3.30 -0.61 15.47
N GLN A 34 3.82 0.25 16.35
CA GLN A 34 4.85 1.24 16.04
C GLN A 34 6.04 1.04 16.96
N VAL A 35 7.26 1.15 16.43
CA VAL A 35 8.50 1.18 17.19
C VAL A 35 9.16 2.55 17.07
N GLY A 36 9.52 3.14 18.21
CA GLY A 36 10.07 4.48 18.26
C GLY A 36 9.03 5.59 18.02
N ASN A 37 9.52 6.80 17.75
CA ASN A 37 8.69 8.00 17.58
C ASN A 37 9.18 8.83 16.37
N VAL A 38 9.06 8.26 15.17
CA VAL A 38 9.44 8.93 13.92
C VAL A 38 8.27 9.77 13.41
N GLU A 39 8.47 11.08 13.22
CA GLU A 39 7.41 12.02 12.82
C GLU A 39 6.68 11.60 11.52
N ALA A 40 7.41 11.11 10.54
CA ALA A 40 6.81 10.60 9.30
C ALA A 40 5.86 9.43 9.58
N SER A 41 6.27 8.46 10.40
CA SER A 41 5.44 7.31 10.80
C SER A 41 4.20 7.77 11.56
N ASN A 42 4.34 8.72 12.50
CA ASN A 42 3.23 9.28 13.27
C ASN A 42 2.15 9.88 12.37
N ARG A 43 2.55 10.60 11.31
CA ARG A 43 1.61 11.18 10.35
C ARG A 43 0.85 10.10 9.57
N TYR A 44 1.54 9.03 9.16
CA TYR A 44 0.91 7.90 8.48
C TYR A 44 -0.08 7.16 9.38
N ILE A 45 0.31 6.87 10.61
CA ILE A 45 -0.54 6.21 11.62
C ILE A 45 -1.78 7.06 11.90
N LYS A 46 -1.60 8.37 12.13
CA LYS A 46 -2.72 9.30 12.37
C LYS A 46 -3.73 9.27 11.22
N ASN A 47 -3.25 9.23 9.98
CA ASN A 47 -4.14 9.14 8.82
C ASN A 47 -4.84 7.77 8.73
N LYS A 48 -4.15 6.66 9.05
CA LYS A 48 -4.74 5.32 9.09
C LYS A 48 -5.85 5.24 10.15
N VAL A 49 -5.59 5.72 11.37
CA VAL A 49 -6.59 5.78 12.45
C VAL A 49 -7.80 6.59 12.04
N LYS A 50 -7.59 7.79 11.50
CA LYS A 50 -8.68 8.64 11.01
C LYS A 50 -9.53 7.94 9.93
N ASP A 51 -8.90 7.25 8.99
CA ASP A 51 -9.63 6.52 7.96
C ASP A 51 -10.40 5.31 8.53
N CYS A 52 -9.84 4.62 9.53
CA CYS A 52 -10.52 3.57 10.28
C CYS A 52 -11.77 4.10 10.98
N GLU A 53 -11.64 5.18 11.75
CA GLU A 53 -12.75 5.84 12.44
C GLU A 53 -13.86 6.27 11.46
N GLU A 54 -13.48 6.83 10.31
CA GLU A 54 -14.41 7.30 9.28
C GLU A 54 -15.32 6.18 8.74
N VAL A 55 -14.79 4.95 8.66
CA VAL A 55 -15.57 3.81 8.13
C VAL A 55 -16.14 2.88 9.20
N GLY A 56 -15.84 3.11 10.48
CA GLY A 56 -16.34 2.30 11.59
C GLY A 56 -15.44 1.12 11.98
N ILE A 57 -14.13 1.16 11.65
CA ILE A 57 -13.11 0.23 12.14
C ILE A 57 -12.53 0.78 13.45
N VAL A 58 -12.42 -0.05 14.47
CA VAL A 58 -11.72 0.28 15.72
C VAL A 58 -10.23 0.02 15.54
N ALA A 59 -9.41 1.07 15.67
CA ALA A 59 -7.97 0.98 15.51
C ALA A 59 -7.25 1.37 16.80
N ASP A 60 -6.45 0.48 17.36
CA ASP A 60 -5.61 0.72 18.52
C ASP A 60 -4.13 0.80 18.11
N VAL A 61 -3.40 1.75 18.69
CA VAL A 61 -1.98 1.98 18.39
C VAL A 61 -1.14 1.53 19.58
N TYR A 62 -0.26 0.58 19.36
CA TYR A 62 0.74 0.11 20.32
C TYR A 62 2.08 0.71 19.97
N GLN A 63 2.59 1.59 20.82
CA GLN A 63 3.88 2.22 20.61
C GLN A 63 4.92 1.59 21.54
N TYR A 64 5.94 1.00 20.95
CA TYR A 64 7.08 0.40 21.65
C TYR A 64 8.30 1.33 21.60
N PRO A 65 9.18 1.26 22.61
CA PRO A 65 10.41 2.05 22.65
C PRO A 65 11.35 1.69 21.49
N GLU A 66 12.16 2.64 21.04
CA GLU A 66 13.06 2.46 19.89
C GLU A 66 14.12 1.36 20.13
N ASP A 67 14.50 1.14 21.38
CA ASP A 67 15.50 0.15 21.82
C ASP A 67 14.92 -1.22 22.14
N ILE A 68 13.60 -1.45 21.91
CA ILE A 68 13.02 -2.78 22.07
C ILE A 68 13.79 -3.81 21.22
N THR A 69 14.06 -4.97 21.79
CA THR A 69 14.74 -6.03 21.02
C THR A 69 13.81 -6.69 20.01
N GLU A 70 14.38 -7.28 18.96
CA GLU A 70 13.62 -8.06 17.97
C GLU A 70 12.77 -9.16 18.62
N HIS A 71 13.33 -9.84 19.63
CA HIS A 71 12.63 -10.91 20.34
C HIS A 71 11.41 -10.38 21.10
N GLU A 72 11.59 -9.34 21.90
CA GLU A 72 10.50 -8.72 22.66
C GLU A 72 9.40 -8.17 21.74
N LEU A 73 9.77 -7.55 20.62
CA LEU A 73 8.79 -7.08 19.66
C LEU A 73 8.00 -8.23 19.02
N CYS A 74 8.67 -9.33 18.65
CA CYS A 74 7.98 -10.49 18.09
C CYS A 74 7.01 -11.13 19.11
N GLU A 75 7.39 -11.20 20.39
CA GLU A 75 6.48 -11.66 21.45
C GLU A 75 5.30 -10.72 21.65
N ALA A 76 5.54 -9.41 21.69
CA ALA A 76 4.49 -8.41 21.79
C ALA A 76 3.48 -8.51 20.62
N VAL A 77 3.97 -8.66 19.38
CA VAL A 77 3.13 -8.88 18.20
C VAL A 77 2.24 -10.10 18.36
N ARG A 78 2.78 -11.22 18.85
CA ARG A 78 2.00 -12.45 19.08
C ARG A 78 0.90 -12.29 20.13
N LEU A 79 1.16 -11.52 21.18
CA LEU A 79 0.18 -11.25 22.24
C LEU A 79 -0.88 -10.25 21.81
N ASP A 80 -0.46 -9.12 21.22
CA ASP A 80 -1.36 -8.04 20.84
C ASP A 80 -2.38 -8.47 19.77
N GLN A 81 -1.97 -9.37 18.87
CA GLN A 81 -2.86 -9.77 17.76
C GLN A 81 -4.10 -10.59 18.17
N GLU A 82 -4.13 -11.18 19.37
CA GLU A 82 -5.20 -12.12 19.77
C GLU A 82 -6.61 -11.51 19.69
N HIS A 83 -6.73 -10.23 20.06
CA HIS A 83 -8.01 -9.54 20.17
C HIS A 83 -8.41 -8.76 18.92
N TYR A 84 -7.60 -8.82 17.85
CA TYR A 84 -7.79 -8.07 16.61
C TYR A 84 -8.17 -8.97 15.45
N ASP A 85 -8.80 -8.37 14.46
CA ASP A 85 -9.13 -9.02 13.20
C ASP A 85 -7.98 -8.81 12.19
N GLY A 86 -7.28 -7.69 12.29
CA GLY A 86 -6.06 -7.39 11.52
C GLY A 86 -4.96 -6.77 12.37
N VAL A 87 -3.72 -6.97 11.94
CA VAL A 87 -2.51 -6.40 12.56
C VAL A 87 -1.60 -5.84 11.48
N ILE A 88 -1.03 -4.69 11.75
CA ILE A 88 0.04 -4.13 10.93
C ILE A 88 1.21 -3.68 11.80
N VAL A 89 2.41 -3.80 11.27
CA VAL A 89 3.62 -3.22 11.86
C VAL A 89 4.08 -2.06 10.98
N GLN A 90 4.05 -0.85 11.54
CA GLN A 90 4.40 0.35 10.78
C GLN A 90 5.89 0.38 10.45
N LEU A 91 6.21 0.34 9.17
CA LEU A 91 7.57 0.47 8.66
C LEU A 91 7.97 1.96 8.49
N PRO A 92 9.27 2.29 8.54
CA PRO A 92 10.40 1.39 8.77
C PRO A 92 10.58 1.02 10.26
N LEU A 93 11.21 -0.13 10.52
CA LEU A 93 11.67 -0.52 11.85
C LEU A 93 13.12 -0.02 12.09
N PRO A 94 13.54 0.10 13.36
CA PRO A 94 14.95 0.36 13.69
C PRO A 94 15.90 -0.66 13.07
N PRO A 95 17.15 -0.28 12.68
CA PRO A 95 18.06 -1.14 11.92
C PRO A 95 18.46 -2.46 12.60
N HIS A 96 18.33 -2.55 13.93
CA HIS A 96 18.65 -3.75 14.70
C HIS A 96 17.51 -4.78 14.70
N ILE A 97 16.34 -4.44 14.15
CA ILE A 97 15.16 -5.30 14.06
C ILE A 97 14.97 -5.71 12.59
N ARG A 98 14.95 -7.00 12.32
CA ARG A 98 14.70 -7.55 10.98
C ARG A 98 13.21 -7.55 10.67
N GLU A 99 12.77 -6.74 9.69
CA GLU A 99 11.37 -6.68 9.27
C GLU A 99 10.77 -8.07 9.00
N LYS A 100 11.53 -8.97 8.36
CA LYS A 100 11.07 -10.33 8.06
C LYS A 100 10.76 -11.16 9.31
N ALA A 101 11.53 -10.98 10.41
CA ALA A 101 11.30 -11.69 11.64
C ALA A 101 9.99 -11.24 12.31
N VAL A 102 9.73 -9.92 12.27
CA VAL A 102 8.52 -9.35 12.85
C VAL A 102 7.29 -9.71 12.02
N VAL A 103 7.38 -9.65 10.70
CA VAL A 103 6.30 -10.09 9.79
C VAL A 103 5.97 -11.57 10.02
N ALA A 104 6.98 -12.44 10.20
CA ALA A 104 6.77 -13.86 10.49
C ALA A 104 6.17 -14.12 11.88
N ALA A 105 6.11 -13.13 12.77
CA ALA A 105 5.44 -13.24 14.06
C ALA A 105 3.93 -12.94 13.98
N ILE A 106 3.47 -12.32 12.89
CA ILE A 106 2.06 -12.05 12.65
C ILE A 106 1.39 -13.34 12.15
N ASP A 107 0.20 -13.64 12.67
CA ASP A 107 -0.66 -14.69 12.10
C ASP A 107 -1.01 -14.30 10.64
N PRO A 108 -0.72 -15.17 9.65
CA PRO A 108 -1.03 -14.88 8.25
C PRO A 108 -2.45 -14.41 8.01
N GLU A 109 -3.44 -14.96 8.72
CA GLU A 109 -4.84 -14.58 8.59
C GLU A 109 -5.16 -13.18 9.15
N LYS A 110 -4.24 -12.60 9.91
CA LYS A 110 -4.35 -11.26 10.49
C LYS A 110 -3.40 -10.25 9.85
N ASP A 111 -2.47 -10.68 8.99
CA ASP A 111 -1.56 -9.80 8.27
C ASP A 111 -2.29 -9.03 7.15
N VAL A 112 -2.99 -7.97 7.52
CA VAL A 112 -3.78 -7.16 6.59
C VAL A 112 -2.95 -6.18 5.75
N ASP A 113 -1.66 -6.01 6.05
CA ASP A 113 -0.72 -5.34 5.12
C ASP A 113 -0.29 -6.26 3.97
N GLY A 114 -0.46 -7.60 4.11
CA GLY A 114 -0.16 -8.60 3.09
C GLY A 114 1.33 -8.80 2.85
N PHE A 115 2.16 -8.69 3.89
CA PHE A 115 3.62 -8.87 3.78
C PHE A 115 4.08 -10.28 4.13
N HIS A 116 3.28 -11.03 4.90
CA HIS A 116 3.56 -12.42 5.20
C HIS A 116 3.36 -13.28 3.93
N PRO A 117 4.28 -14.22 3.61
CA PRO A 117 4.17 -15.04 2.40
C PRO A 117 2.85 -15.82 2.29
N ASP A 118 2.31 -16.23 3.43
CA ASP A 118 1.07 -17.01 3.53
C ASP A 118 -0.17 -16.14 3.84
N SER A 119 -0.04 -14.81 3.80
CA SER A 119 -1.18 -13.91 3.98
C SER A 119 -2.19 -14.10 2.85
N PRO A 120 -3.48 -14.26 3.17
CA PRO A 120 -4.53 -14.35 2.15
C PRO A 120 -4.87 -12.99 1.53
N TYR A 121 -4.27 -11.91 2.01
CA TYR A 121 -4.54 -10.55 1.55
C TYR A 121 -3.48 -10.07 0.58
N ALA A 122 -3.91 -9.33 -0.44
CA ALA A 122 -2.97 -8.64 -1.31
C ALA A 122 -2.24 -7.53 -0.54
N PRO A 123 -0.92 -7.34 -0.76
CA PRO A 123 -0.21 -6.20 -0.20
C PRO A 123 -0.95 -4.89 -0.49
N ALA A 124 -1.13 -4.04 0.52
CA ALA A 124 -2.07 -2.91 0.45
C ALA A 124 -1.80 -1.96 -0.73
N THR A 125 -0.54 -1.57 -1.00
CA THR A 125 -0.22 -0.69 -2.12
C THR A 125 -0.45 -1.37 -3.48
N PRO A 126 0.09 -2.55 -3.78
CA PRO A 126 -0.20 -3.29 -5.01
C PRO A 126 -1.69 -3.58 -5.20
N GLY A 127 -2.36 -4.07 -4.15
CA GLY A 127 -3.80 -4.35 -4.18
C GLY A 127 -4.64 -3.12 -4.50
N GLY A 128 -4.32 -1.99 -3.89
CA GLY A 128 -4.97 -0.70 -4.15
C GLY A 128 -4.78 -0.23 -5.60
N ILE A 129 -3.57 -0.36 -6.15
CA ILE A 129 -3.28 -0.03 -7.55
C ILE A 129 -4.09 -0.91 -8.49
N MET A 130 -4.11 -2.23 -8.27
CA MET A 130 -4.85 -3.17 -9.12
C MET A 130 -6.36 -2.91 -9.10
N LYS A 131 -6.94 -2.65 -7.92
CA LYS A 131 -8.36 -2.28 -7.78
C LYS A 131 -8.68 -0.97 -8.50
N TYR A 132 -7.82 0.02 -8.38
CA TYR A 132 -7.97 1.32 -9.05
C TYR A 132 -7.88 1.22 -10.57
N LEU A 133 -6.90 0.48 -11.12
CA LEU A 133 -6.80 0.25 -12.57
C LEU A 133 -8.05 -0.44 -13.11
N ARG A 134 -8.58 -1.43 -12.38
CA ARG A 134 -9.85 -2.08 -12.74
C ARG A 134 -11.03 -1.12 -12.72
N ALA A 135 -11.11 -0.22 -11.73
CA ALA A 135 -12.15 0.80 -11.66
C ALA A 135 -12.03 1.86 -12.77
N CYS A 136 -10.83 2.08 -13.30
CA CYS A 136 -10.59 2.89 -14.49
C CYS A 136 -10.85 2.14 -15.80
N GLU A 137 -11.32 0.89 -15.74
CA GLU A 137 -11.50 0.01 -16.91
C GLU A 137 -10.21 -0.17 -17.73
N PHE A 138 -9.05 -0.06 -17.06
CA PHE A 138 -7.75 -0.25 -17.68
C PHE A 138 -7.49 -1.76 -17.82
N ASP A 139 -7.71 -2.29 -19.01
CA ASP A 139 -7.41 -3.70 -19.32
C ASP A 139 -5.89 -3.90 -19.41
N LEU A 140 -5.37 -4.79 -18.57
CA LEU A 140 -3.95 -5.15 -18.53
C LEU A 140 -3.58 -6.26 -19.52
N THR A 141 -4.57 -6.94 -20.12
CA THR A 141 -4.34 -8.07 -21.03
C THR A 141 -3.47 -7.65 -22.22
N GLY A 142 -2.33 -8.29 -22.38
CA GLY A 142 -1.36 -8.03 -23.45
C GLY A 142 -0.63 -6.68 -23.35
N LYS A 143 -0.78 -5.92 -22.26
CA LYS A 143 -0.11 -4.63 -22.06
C LYS A 143 1.32 -4.80 -21.63
N ASP A 144 2.21 -3.97 -22.19
CA ASP A 144 3.58 -3.81 -21.73
C ASP A 144 3.65 -2.86 -20.52
N VAL A 145 3.87 -3.39 -19.33
CA VAL A 145 3.95 -2.61 -18.09
C VAL A 145 5.40 -2.52 -17.60
N VAL A 146 5.86 -1.32 -17.35
CA VAL A 146 7.18 -1.08 -16.76
C VAL A 146 7.04 -0.65 -15.30
N ILE A 147 7.56 -1.47 -14.38
CA ILE A 147 7.59 -1.16 -12.95
C ILE A 147 9.03 -0.79 -12.57
N ILE A 148 9.22 0.42 -12.07
CA ILE A 148 10.53 0.94 -11.64
C ILE A 148 10.61 0.91 -10.13
N GLY A 149 11.41 -0.01 -9.60
CA GLY A 149 11.53 -0.33 -8.18
C GLY A 149 11.15 -1.78 -7.91
N ARG A 150 11.98 -2.49 -7.14
CA ARG A 150 11.83 -3.95 -6.87
C ARG A 150 11.77 -4.27 -5.38
N SER A 151 11.12 -3.40 -4.61
CA SER A 151 10.89 -3.66 -3.19
C SER A 151 10.01 -4.90 -2.98
N ASN A 152 10.16 -5.55 -1.84
CA ASN A 152 9.35 -6.72 -1.49
C ASN A 152 7.89 -6.34 -1.16
N ILE A 153 7.64 -5.07 -0.81
CA ILE A 153 6.32 -4.57 -0.39
C ILE A 153 5.51 -3.91 -1.52
N VAL A 154 6.16 -3.51 -2.64
CA VAL A 154 5.47 -2.86 -3.77
C VAL A 154 5.86 -3.49 -5.10
N GLY A 155 7.09 -3.29 -5.58
CA GLY A 155 7.44 -3.59 -6.97
C GLY A 155 7.32 -5.07 -7.32
N LYS A 156 7.85 -5.97 -6.51
CA LYS A 156 7.75 -7.43 -6.77
C LYS A 156 6.33 -7.96 -6.70
N PRO A 157 5.55 -7.69 -5.63
CA PRO A 157 4.18 -8.18 -5.59
C PRO A 157 3.29 -7.57 -6.66
N LEU A 158 3.47 -6.29 -6.99
CA LEU A 158 2.72 -5.67 -8.09
C LEU A 158 3.05 -6.32 -9.44
N ALA A 159 4.32 -6.61 -9.71
CA ALA A 159 4.73 -7.32 -10.93
C ALA A 159 4.04 -8.70 -11.03
N ALA A 160 4.02 -9.46 -9.93
CA ALA A 160 3.32 -10.74 -9.90
C ALA A 160 1.82 -10.60 -10.15
N MET A 161 1.16 -9.62 -9.53
CA MET A 161 -0.28 -9.38 -9.71
C MET A 161 -0.63 -8.94 -11.13
N MET A 162 0.18 -8.07 -11.75
CA MET A 162 -0.04 -7.62 -13.13
C MET A 162 0.23 -8.73 -14.14
N THR A 163 1.24 -9.57 -13.90
CA THR A 163 1.49 -10.77 -14.72
C THR A 163 0.32 -11.77 -14.61
N ALA A 164 -0.25 -11.95 -13.43
CA ALA A 164 -1.46 -12.77 -13.24
C ALA A 164 -2.72 -12.18 -13.90
N ALA A 165 -2.68 -10.90 -14.28
CA ALA A 165 -3.70 -10.21 -15.07
C ALA A 165 -3.31 -10.10 -16.57
N ASP A 166 -2.50 -11.04 -17.06
CA ASP A 166 -2.07 -11.20 -18.45
C ASP A 166 -1.27 -10.02 -19.03
N ALA A 167 -0.63 -9.19 -18.18
CA ALA A 167 0.31 -8.18 -18.64
C ALA A 167 1.72 -8.75 -18.87
N THR A 168 2.44 -8.19 -19.82
CA THR A 168 3.89 -8.35 -19.95
C THR A 168 4.58 -7.34 -19.03
N VAL A 169 5.29 -7.81 -17.99
CA VAL A 169 5.86 -6.91 -16.99
C VAL A 169 7.37 -6.86 -17.06
N THR A 170 7.91 -5.66 -17.21
CA THR A 170 9.34 -5.39 -17.06
C THR A 170 9.62 -4.75 -15.70
N LEU A 171 10.27 -5.49 -14.79
CA LEU A 171 10.66 -5.01 -13.47
C LEU A 171 12.05 -4.39 -13.50
N CYS A 172 12.11 -3.06 -13.44
CA CYS A 172 13.34 -2.27 -13.54
C CYS A 172 13.95 -1.91 -12.17
N HIS A 173 15.25 -1.68 -12.17
CA HIS A 173 16.03 -1.30 -11.00
C HIS A 173 17.18 -0.34 -11.40
N SER A 174 18.02 0.07 -10.44
CA SER A 174 19.10 1.06 -10.63
C SER A 174 20.15 0.72 -11.70
N LYS A 175 20.17 -0.50 -12.21
CA LYS A 175 21.08 -0.96 -13.29
C LYS A 175 20.35 -1.18 -14.63
N SER A 176 19.05 -0.94 -14.69
CA SER A 176 18.26 -1.11 -15.92
C SER A 176 18.48 0.07 -16.88
N LYS A 177 18.45 -0.21 -18.18
CA LYS A 177 18.49 0.81 -19.24
C LYS A 177 17.07 1.33 -19.49
N LEU A 178 16.61 2.24 -18.62
CA LEU A 178 15.19 2.65 -18.57
C LEU A 178 14.65 3.17 -19.89
N SER A 179 15.38 4.02 -20.62
CA SER A 179 14.92 4.58 -21.89
C SER A 179 14.46 3.54 -22.90
N HIS A 180 15.12 2.37 -22.91
CA HIS A 180 14.76 1.26 -23.79
C HIS A 180 13.39 0.66 -23.40
N HIS A 181 13.16 0.46 -22.09
CA HIS A 181 11.93 -0.16 -21.60
C HIS A 181 10.74 0.80 -21.65
N LEU A 182 10.97 2.08 -21.30
CA LEU A 182 9.92 3.10 -21.23
C LEU A 182 9.32 3.43 -22.61
N TYR A 183 10.07 3.24 -23.69
CA TYR A 183 9.63 3.57 -25.04
C TYR A 183 8.45 2.69 -25.52
N HIS A 184 8.40 1.45 -25.08
CA HIS A 184 7.38 0.48 -25.47
C HIS A 184 6.29 0.25 -24.42
N ALA A 185 6.35 0.98 -23.30
CA ALA A 185 5.39 0.81 -22.22
C ALA A 185 4.00 1.33 -22.58
N ASP A 186 2.96 0.60 -22.20
CA ASP A 186 1.56 1.04 -22.18
C ASP A 186 1.20 1.68 -20.82
N LEU A 187 1.88 1.26 -19.75
CA LEU A 187 1.72 1.76 -18.40
C LEU A 187 3.07 1.79 -17.68
N ILE A 188 3.34 2.84 -16.94
CA ILE A 188 4.53 2.94 -16.09
C ILE A 188 4.09 3.03 -14.64
N VAL A 189 4.75 2.27 -13.76
CA VAL A 189 4.64 2.40 -12.31
C VAL A 189 6.01 2.78 -11.75
N THR A 190 6.09 3.90 -11.05
CA THR A 190 7.34 4.33 -10.40
C THR A 190 7.23 4.22 -8.89
N ALA A 191 8.20 3.52 -8.29
CA ALA A 191 8.31 3.27 -6.85
C ALA A 191 9.78 3.34 -6.42
N VAL A 192 10.44 4.46 -6.79
CA VAL A 192 11.89 4.67 -6.59
C VAL A 192 12.17 5.44 -5.29
N GLY A 193 11.25 6.32 -4.88
CA GLY A 193 11.43 7.20 -3.74
C GLY A 193 12.48 8.28 -4.00
N LYS A 194 12.47 8.87 -5.21
CA LYS A 194 13.36 9.96 -5.60
C LYS A 194 12.60 11.03 -6.37
N ALA A 195 12.46 12.21 -5.77
CA ALA A 195 11.74 13.34 -6.34
C ALA A 195 12.20 13.66 -7.77
N GLY A 196 11.24 13.76 -8.71
CA GLY A 196 11.50 14.11 -10.09
C GLY A 196 12.29 13.07 -10.90
N PHE A 197 12.40 11.85 -10.44
CA PHE A 197 13.15 10.77 -11.09
C PHE A 197 12.77 10.56 -12.56
N LEU A 198 11.47 10.61 -12.88
CA LEU A 198 10.98 10.40 -14.24
C LEU A 198 10.92 11.67 -15.12
N ASN A 199 11.30 12.83 -14.60
CA ASN A 199 11.19 14.09 -15.36
C ASN A 199 12.13 14.16 -16.57
N CYS A 200 13.21 13.44 -16.57
CA CYS A 200 14.19 13.40 -17.65
C CYS A 200 13.80 12.46 -18.81
N TYR A 201 12.69 11.73 -18.70
CA TYR A 201 12.24 10.80 -19.72
C TYR A 201 11.01 11.33 -20.48
N PRO A 202 10.96 11.17 -21.82
CA PRO A 202 9.77 11.47 -22.59
C PRO A 202 8.72 10.39 -22.33
N ILE A 203 7.67 10.72 -21.58
CA ILE A 203 6.62 9.78 -21.19
C ILE A 203 5.30 10.26 -21.80
N HIS A 204 4.64 9.38 -22.56
CA HIS A 204 3.40 9.62 -23.28
C HIS A 204 2.26 8.69 -22.85
N VAL A 205 2.51 7.82 -21.85
CA VAL A 205 1.58 6.82 -21.34
C VAL A 205 1.18 7.15 -19.89
N PRO A 206 0.10 6.54 -19.38
CA PRO A 206 -0.29 6.69 -17.97
C PRO A 206 0.83 6.29 -17.01
N VAL A 207 0.96 7.02 -15.91
CA VAL A 207 1.95 6.75 -14.86
C VAL A 207 1.27 6.64 -13.50
N ILE A 208 1.48 5.51 -12.84
CA ILE A 208 1.17 5.33 -11.42
C ILE A 208 2.40 5.74 -10.61
N ASP A 209 2.34 6.87 -9.95
CA ASP A 209 3.41 7.39 -9.10
C ASP A 209 3.20 6.95 -7.64
N VAL A 210 4.02 6.01 -7.19
CA VAL A 210 4.03 5.50 -5.79
C VAL A 210 5.01 6.29 -4.93
N GLY A 211 5.85 7.12 -5.55
CA GLY A 211 6.91 7.87 -4.86
C GLY A 211 6.36 8.80 -3.79
N ILE A 212 7.00 8.80 -2.64
CA ILE A 212 6.73 9.72 -1.53
C ILE A 212 8.03 10.39 -1.16
N ASN A 213 8.18 11.64 -1.55
CA ASN A 213 9.38 12.43 -1.37
C ASN A 213 9.05 13.81 -0.80
N PHE A 214 10.05 14.52 -0.30
CA PHE A 214 9.93 15.92 0.05
C PHE A 214 10.88 16.74 -0.84
N ASP A 215 10.37 17.84 -1.37
CA ASP A 215 11.19 18.80 -2.09
C ASP A 215 12.00 19.69 -1.11
N SER A 216 12.80 20.60 -1.65
CA SER A 216 13.63 21.52 -0.87
C SER A 216 12.85 22.46 0.04
N SER A 217 11.54 22.63 -0.21
CA SER A 217 10.61 23.44 0.62
C SER A 217 9.90 22.61 1.70
N GLY A 218 10.12 21.28 1.73
CA GLY A 218 9.42 20.34 2.61
C GLY A 218 8.02 19.95 2.10
N LYS A 219 7.67 20.29 0.85
CA LYS A 219 6.41 19.89 0.23
C LYS A 219 6.50 18.44 -0.25
N LEU A 220 5.41 17.68 -0.02
CA LEU A 220 5.28 16.31 -0.50
C LEU A 220 5.18 16.28 -2.03
N VAL A 221 6.05 15.48 -2.67
CA VAL A 221 6.11 15.30 -4.12
C VAL A 221 6.32 13.83 -4.48
N GLY A 222 6.00 13.45 -5.72
CA GLY A 222 6.21 12.12 -6.26
C GLY A 222 7.60 11.92 -6.88
N ASP A 223 7.78 10.76 -7.49
CA ASP A 223 8.89 10.47 -8.39
C ASP A 223 8.74 11.23 -9.72
N CYS A 224 7.50 11.69 -10.05
CA CYS A 224 7.19 12.61 -11.12
C CYS A 224 6.84 13.98 -10.54
N ILE A 225 7.48 15.05 -11.04
CA ILE A 225 7.11 16.45 -10.79
C ILE A 225 6.85 17.12 -12.14
N ASN A 226 6.18 18.27 -12.14
CA ASN A 226 5.76 18.97 -13.37
C ASN A 226 4.89 18.09 -14.27
N THR A 227 3.79 17.58 -13.68
CA THR A 227 2.90 16.60 -14.32
C THR A 227 1.74 17.24 -15.10
N GLU A 228 1.74 18.56 -15.29
CA GLU A 228 0.69 19.28 -16.02
C GLU A 228 0.53 18.74 -17.44
N GLY A 229 -0.72 18.42 -17.82
CA GLY A 229 -1.04 17.84 -19.12
C GLY A 229 -0.64 16.37 -19.31
N ARG A 230 -0.12 15.69 -18.28
CA ARG A 230 0.27 14.28 -18.29
C ARG A 230 -0.74 13.46 -17.50
N ASP A 231 -0.90 12.19 -17.90
CA ASP A 231 -1.75 11.24 -17.19
C ASP A 231 -0.96 10.54 -16.07
N VAL A 232 -0.80 11.24 -14.94
CA VAL A 232 0.01 10.80 -13.80
C VAL A 232 -0.82 10.88 -12.53
N THR A 233 -0.79 9.84 -11.69
CA THR A 233 -1.45 9.89 -10.40
C THR A 233 -0.83 10.99 -9.51
N PRO A 234 -1.64 11.83 -8.84
CA PRO A 234 -1.13 12.96 -8.09
C PRO A 234 -0.40 12.55 -6.81
N VAL A 235 0.59 13.34 -6.40
CA VAL A 235 1.24 13.25 -5.08
C VAL A 235 1.28 14.65 -4.47
N PRO A 236 0.58 14.89 -3.34
CA PRO A 236 -0.29 13.99 -2.58
C PRO A 236 -1.67 13.76 -3.24
N GLY A 237 -2.38 12.75 -2.72
CA GLY A 237 -3.78 12.47 -3.15
C GLY A 237 -3.93 11.39 -4.21
N GLY A 238 -2.87 10.64 -4.47
CA GLY A 238 -2.83 9.49 -5.39
C GLY A 238 -2.71 8.15 -4.65
N VAL A 239 -1.67 7.38 -4.97
CA VAL A 239 -1.48 5.99 -4.50
C VAL A 239 -1.55 5.84 -2.98
N GLY A 240 -1.12 6.83 -2.20
CA GLY A 240 -1.25 6.78 -0.74
C GLY A 240 -2.71 6.68 -0.24
N LEU A 241 -3.69 7.22 -0.98
CA LEU A 241 -5.11 7.02 -0.68
C LEU A 241 -5.54 5.59 -1.03
N LEU A 242 -5.11 5.07 -2.17
CA LEU A 242 -5.40 3.71 -2.61
C LEU A 242 -4.86 2.68 -1.62
N THR A 243 -3.63 2.87 -1.15
CA THR A 243 -3.00 2.02 -0.12
C THR A 243 -3.83 1.96 1.15
N ARG A 244 -4.28 3.12 1.65
CA ARG A 244 -5.09 3.17 2.88
C ARG A 244 -6.46 2.52 2.69
N CYS A 245 -7.14 2.76 1.57
CA CYS A 245 -8.40 2.07 1.26
C CYS A 245 -8.22 0.55 1.12
N ALA A 246 -7.14 0.09 0.49
CA ALA A 246 -6.87 -1.34 0.38
C ALA A 246 -6.59 -1.99 1.74
N LEU A 247 -5.92 -1.28 2.65
CA LEU A 247 -5.75 -1.75 4.03
C LEU A 247 -7.10 -1.88 4.75
N LEU A 248 -7.98 -0.87 4.68
CA LEU A 248 -9.33 -0.95 5.27
C LEU A 248 -10.11 -2.13 4.72
N ASP A 249 -10.06 -2.35 3.43
CA ASP A 249 -10.72 -3.46 2.75
C ASP A 249 -10.23 -4.82 3.27
N ASN A 250 -8.91 -4.99 3.39
CA ASN A 250 -8.31 -6.20 3.97
C ASN A 250 -8.75 -6.44 5.42
N VAL A 251 -8.85 -5.38 6.26
CA VAL A 251 -9.34 -5.49 7.65
C VAL A 251 -10.81 -5.93 7.69
N ILE A 252 -11.65 -5.39 6.81
CA ILE A 252 -13.06 -5.78 6.71
C ILE A 252 -13.19 -7.23 6.24
N ASP A 253 -12.38 -7.64 5.26
CA ASP A 253 -12.34 -9.02 4.78
C ASP A 253 -11.88 -10.00 5.88
N ALA A 254 -10.89 -9.61 6.70
CA ALA A 254 -10.42 -10.40 7.83
C ALA A 254 -11.55 -10.65 8.84
N LYS A 255 -12.31 -9.60 9.17
CA LYS A 255 -13.49 -9.72 10.03
C LYS A 255 -14.56 -10.62 9.44
N ALA A 256 -14.90 -10.43 8.16
CA ALA A 256 -15.91 -11.22 7.49
C ALA A 256 -15.53 -12.72 7.45
N ARG A 257 -14.29 -13.06 7.13
CA ARG A 257 -13.78 -14.44 7.15
C ARG A 257 -13.87 -15.10 8.52
N LYS A 258 -13.55 -14.34 9.59
CA LYS A 258 -13.66 -14.81 10.98
C LYS A 258 -15.11 -15.10 11.38
N CYS A 259 -16.06 -14.28 10.94
CA CYS A 259 -17.48 -14.52 11.16
C CYS A 259 -17.98 -15.80 10.46
N LEU A 260 -17.58 -16.02 9.20
CA LEU A 260 -17.94 -17.22 8.44
C LEU A 260 -17.38 -18.53 9.05
N LYS A 261 -16.21 -18.50 9.73
CA LYS A 261 -15.63 -19.68 10.39
C LYS A 261 -16.31 -20.01 11.73
N ARG A 262 -17.12 -19.12 12.28
CA ARG A 262 -17.79 -19.29 13.58
C ARG A 262 -19.26 -19.70 13.47
N GLY A 263 -19.86 -19.57 12.31
CA GLY A 263 -21.23 -20.00 11.98
C GLY A 263 -21.24 -21.35 11.29
#